data_a18293a4c0db6b7dc240016bfdd54146
#
_entry.id   a18293a4c0db6b7dc240016bfdd54146
#
_cell.length_a   1.000
_cell.length_b   1.000
_cell.length_c   1.000
_cell.angle_alpha   90.00
_cell.angle_beta   90.00
_cell.angle_gamma   90.00
#
_symmetry.space_group_name_H-M   'P 1'
#
loop_
_entity.id
_entity.type
_entity.pdbx_description
1 polymer ?
#
loop_
_entity_poly.entity_id
_entity_poly.type
_entity_poly.pdbx_seq_one_letter_code
_entity_poly.pdbx_strand_id
1 'polypeptide(L)'
;MTRPVIDNFTWDSYRNLLELVRESGYTFASYDNHEQYESPCIVRHDIDASLERAVDMARFEARCVPDLQATYFVLVSGNWYNIHSKKSRRCLQMIQEYGHAIGLHFDDTQYENDDNPDAFCANVTRELTLLQEAANATVTSISMHRPRPEFLDSDFQFPNLHNTYSDVFYNQFKYLNWTIK
;
A
#
# COMPACT_ATOMS: atom_id res chain seq x y z
N MET A 1 26.06 14.26 9.57
CA MET A 1 25.07 13.27 10.07
C MET A 1 25.42 11.93 9.44
N THR A 2 25.86 10.97 10.22
CA THR A 2 26.10 9.60 9.75
C THR A 2 24.75 8.97 9.43
N ARG A 3 24.58 8.46 8.18
CA ARG A 3 23.41 7.66 7.83
C ARG A 3 23.26 6.51 8.82
N PRO A 4 22.08 6.28 9.42
CA PRO A 4 21.89 5.11 10.24
C PRO A 4 22.09 3.88 9.35
N VAL A 5 23.00 3.02 9.74
CA VAL A 5 23.21 1.73 9.10
C VAL A 5 22.09 0.83 9.60
N ILE A 6 21.09 0.60 8.76
CA ILE A 6 20.03 -0.36 9.06
C ILE A 6 20.54 -1.71 8.55
N ASP A 7 21.20 -2.44 9.44
CA ASP A 7 21.95 -3.65 9.08
C ASP A 7 21.10 -4.91 8.93
N ASN A 8 19.87 -4.94 9.43
CA ASN A 8 19.03 -6.14 9.44
C ASN A 8 17.54 -5.84 9.31
N PHE A 9 16.78 -6.74 8.66
CA PHE A 9 15.31 -6.72 8.63
C PHE A 9 14.73 -7.23 9.96
N THR A 10 14.81 -6.41 11.00
CA THR A 10 14.24 -6.71 12.32
C THR A 10 13.16 -5.68 12.67
N TRP A 11 12.28 -6.05 13.58
CA TRP A 11 11.29 -5.13 14.14
C TRP A 11 11.92 -3.88 14.77
N ASP A 12 13.07 -4.02 15.41
CA ASP A 12 13.79 -2.90 16.01
C ASP A 12 14.37 -1.97 14.94
N SER A 13 14.94 -2.52 13.86
CA SER A 13 15.42 -1.71 12.73
C SER A 13 14.28 -0.95 12.05
N TYR A 14 13.13 -1.58 11.92
CA TYR A 14 11.95 -0.92 11.35
C TYR A 14 11.41 0.19 12.28
N ARG A 15 11.33 -0.05 13.59
CA ARG A 15 11.00 1.00 14.56
C ARG A 15 11.93 2.19 14.47
N ASN A 16 13.24 1.93 14.47
CA ASN A 16 14.26 2.98 14.37
C ASN A 16 14.12 3.79 13.08
N LEU A 17 13.72 3.16 11.96
CA LEU A 17 13.42 3.86 10.72
C LEU A 17 12.24 4.82 10.87
N LEU A 18 11.14 4.36 11.47
CA LEU A 18 9.95 5.19 11.68
C LEU A 18 10.24 6.36 12.63
N GLU A 19 11.01 6.13 13.69
CA GLU A 19 11.48 7.16 14.61
C GLU A 19 12.37 8.20 13.89
N LEU A 20 13.30 7.74 13.04
CA LEU A 20 14.15 8.60 12.24
C LEU A 20 13.35 9.49 11.28
N VAL A 21 12.30 8.96 10.65
CA VAL A 21 11.40 9.74 9.80
C VAL A 21 10.81 10.92 10.58
N ARG A 22 10.31 10.67 11.79
CA ARG A 22 9.78 11.72 12.68
C ARG A 22 10.84 12.74 13.09
N GLU A 23 12.01 12.27 13.56
CA GLU A 23 13.12 13.11 14.00
C GLU A 23 13.65 13.99 12.85
N SER A 24 13.46 13.54 11.60
CA SER A 24 13.81 14.30 10.41
C SER A 24 12.75 15.35 10.02
N GLY A 25 11.69 15.52 10.82
CA GLY A 25 10.65 16.53 10.61
C GLY A 25 9.52 16.12 9.66
N TYR A 26 9.42 14.82 9.30
CA TYR A 26 8.31 14.32 8.51
C TYR A 26 7.10 13.99 9.40
N THR A 27 5.90 14.19 8.84
CA THR A 27 4.64 13.79 9.46
C THR A 27 4.07 12.59 8.70
N PHE A 28 3.66 11.53 9.42
CA PHE A 28 3.00 10.42 8.78
C PHE A 28 1.64 10.85 8.25
N ALA A 29 1.40 10.54 6.98
CA ALA A 29 0.21 10.88 6.24
C ALA A 29 -0.29 9.68 5.43
N SER A 30 -1.55 9.72 5.03
CA SER A 30 -2.15 8.78 4.08
C SER A 30 -2.20 9.39 2.67
N TYR A 31 -2.59 8.59 1.69
CA TYR A 31 -2.88 9.09 0.34
C TYR A 31 -4.02 10.11 0.33
N ASP A 32 -4.97 10.03 1.28
CA ASP A 32 -6.15 10.90 1.34
C ASP A 32 -5.86 12.26 2.01
N ASN A 33 -4.81 12.39 2.83
CA ASN A 33 -4.59 13.60 3.63
C ASN A 33 -3.18 14.21 3.50
N HIS A 34 -2.33 13.71 2.63
CA HIS A 34 -0.93 14.15 2.49
C HIS A 34 -0.78 15.64 2.22
N GLU A 35 -1.73 16.26 1.49
CA GLU A 35 -1.72 17.69 1.17
C GLU A 35 -1.90 18.60 2.40
N GLN A 36 -2.34 18.06 3.53
CA GLN A 36 -2.52 18.82 4.77
C GLN A 36 -1.21 19.08 5.52
N TYR A 37 -0.11 18.46 5.08
CA TYR A 37 1.18 18.51 5.76
C TYR A 37 2.28 19.07 4.85
N GLU A 38 3.19 19.85 5.44
CA GLU A 38 4.32 20.45 4.72
C GLU A 38 5.36 19.39 4.30
N SER A 39 5.56 18.37 5.13
CA SER A 39 6.53 17.30 4.89
C SER A 39 5.88 15.95 5.17
N PRO A 40 4.96 15.48 4.28
CA PRO A 40 4.28 14.21 4.49
C PRO A 40 5.19 13.02 4.22
N CYS A 41 5.03 11.97 5.00
CA CYS A 41 5.60 10.64 4.75
C CYS A 41 4.48 9.62 4.66
N ILE A 42 4.32 8.99 3.50
CA ILE A 42 3.33 7.94 3.27
C ILE A 42 4.03 6.58 3.43
N VAL A 43 3.49 5.75 4.31
CA VAL A 43 3.96 4.37 4.50
C VAL A 43 3.01 3.40 3.79
N ARG A 44 3.58 2.49 2.99
CA ARG A 44 2.83 1.48 2.25
C ARG A 44 3.44 0.09 2.41
N HIS A 45 2.61 -0.92 2.37
CA HIS A 45 3.00 -2.32 2.36
C HIS A 45 2.26 -3.07 1.25
N ASP A 46 3.01 -3.74 0.38
CA ASP A 46 2.45 -4.56 -0.68
C ASP A 46 2.37 -6.01 -0.16
N ILE A 47 1.15 -6.57 -0.13
CA ILE A 47 0.87 -7.86 0.50
C ILE A 47 0.75 -8.95 -0.57
N ASP A 48 1.88 -9.49 -0.96
CA ASP A 48 1.94 -10.49 -2.02
C ASP A 48 1.59 -11.90 -1.53
N ALA A 49 1.99 -12.25 -0.29
CA ALA A 49 2.01 -13.65 0.13
C ALA A 49 1.21 -13.97 1.41
N SER A 50 1.11 -13.06 2.39
CA SER A 50 0.52 -13.41 3.69
C SER A 50 -0.19 -12.24 4.37
N LEU A 51 -1.51 -12.32 4.45
CA LEU A 51 -2.33 -11.39 5.22
C LEU A 51 -2.08 -11.50 6.74
N GLU A 52 -1.71 -12.67 7.26
CA GLU A 52 -1.39 -12.84 8.67
C GLU A 52 -0.13 -12.07 9.06
N ARG A 53 0.88 -12.09 8.19
CA ARG A 53 2.10 -11.28 8.42
C ARG A 53 1.82 -9.80 8.30
N ALA A 54 0.92 -9.40 7.42
CA ALA A 54 0.45 -8.03 7.33
C ALA A 54 -0.24 -7.58 8.64
N VAL A 55 -1.05 -8.44 9.26
CA VAL A 55 -1.64 -8.17 10.59
C VAL A 55 -0.57 -8.02 11.67
N ASP A 56 0.49 -8.84 11.66
CA ASP A 56 1.59 -8.71 12.62
C ASP A 56 2.31 -7.36 12.45
N MET A 57 2.51 -6.91 11.20
CA MET A 57 3.08 -5.60 10.88
C MET A 57 2.17 -4.47 11.36
N ALA A 58 0.89 -4.49 11.01
CA ALA A 58 -0.09 -3.49 11.40
C ALA A 58 -0.19 -3.33 12.93
N ARG A 59 -0.21 -4.46 13.64
CA ARG A 59 -0.18 -4.48 15.12
C ARG A 59 1.09 -3.85 15.68
N PHE A 60 2.23 -4.12 15.07
CA PHE A 60 3.51 -3.55 15.48
C PHE A 60 3.53 -2.04 15.28
N GLU A 61 3.11 -1.56 14.12
CA GLU A 61 3.03 -0.13 13.79
C GLU A 61 2.11 0.63 14.75
N ALA A 62 0.90 0.13 14.98
CA ALA A 62 -0.06 0.74 15.90
C ALA A 62 0.47 0.85 17.35
N ARG A 63 1.37 -0.05 17.77
CA ARG A 63 2.00 0.00 19.09
C ARG A 63 3.19 0.94 19.17
N CYS A 64 3.99 1.00 18.11
CA CYS A 64 5.23 1.78 18.10
C CYS A 64 5.01 3.23 17.67
N VAL A 65 4.06 3.45 16.75
CA VAL A 65 3.79 4.75 16.12
C VAL A 65 2.27 4.92 15.99
N PRO A 66 1.54 5.24 17.09
CA PRO A 66 0.07 5.24 17.11
C PRO A 66 -0.61 6.22 16.14
N ASP A 67 0.10 7.22 15.64
CA ASP A 67 -0.37 8.20 14.64
C ASP A 67 -0.03 7.80 13.19
N LEU A 68 0.63 6.65 12.98
CA LEU A 68 0.91 6.12 11.65
C LEU A 68 -0.35 5.47 11.07
N GLN A 69 -0.83 5.99 9.95
CA GLN A 69 -1.80 5.33 9.09
C GLN A 69 -1.10 4.84 7.82
N ALA A 70 -0.63 3.61 7.81
CA ALA A 70 -0.09 2.97 6.62
C ALA A 70 -1.20 2.47 5.70
N THR A 71 -0.90 2.29 4.40
CA THR A 71 -1.80 1.63 3.45
C THR A 71 -1.26 0.24 3.10
N TYR A 72 -2.10 -0.77 3.31
CA TYR A 72 -1.82 -2.17 3.02
C TYR A 72 -2.47 -2.56 1.69
N PHE A 73 -1.66 -2.69 0.63
CA PHE A 73 -2.12 -3.04 -0.70
C PHE A 73 -2.28 -4.55 -0.83
N VAL A 74 -3.49 -5.00 -1.15
CA VAL A 74 -3.91 -6.41 -1.12
C VAL A 74 -4.19 -6.91 -2.52
N LEU A 75 -3.56 -8.02 -2.90
CA LEU A 75 -3.84 -8.74 -4.15
C LEU A 75 -5.21 -9.44 -4.05
N VAL A 76 -6.08 -9.21 -5.04
CA VAL A 76 -7.36 -9.91 -5.16
C VAL A 76 -7.18 -11.21 -5.93
N SER A 77 -6.47 -11.17 -7.05
CA SER A 77 -6.22 -12.30 -7.95
C SER A 77 -4.85 -12.95 -7.70
N GLY A 78 -4.42 -13.03 -6.44
CA GLY A 78 -3.16 -13.65 -6.06
C GLY A 78 -3.28 -15.16 -5.82
N ASN A 79 -2.14 -15.87 -5.89
CA ASN A 79 -2.07 -17.32 -5.69
C ASN A 79 -1.91 -17.77 -4.24
N TRP A 80 -1.61 -16.84 -3.31
CA TRP A 80 -1.17 -17.18 -1.96
C TRP A 80 -2.27 -17.16 -0.91
N TYR A 81 -3.36 -16.43 -1.14
CA TYR A 81 -4.49 -16.36 -0.23
C TYR A 81 -5.80 -16.05 -0.99
N ASN A 82 -6.91 -16.44 -0.39
CA ASN A 82 -8.25 -16.13 -0.91
C ASN A 82 -8.87 -15.03 -0.04
N ILE A 83 -9.05 -13.82 -0.59
CA ILE A 83 -9.58 -12.66 0.15
C ILE A 83 -10.98 -12.90 0.72
N HIS A 84 -11.80 -13.75 0.08
CA HIS A 84 -13.17 -14.05 0.53
C HIS A 84 -13.24 -15.13 1.63
N SER A 85 -12.11 -15.75 1.99
CA SER A 85 -12.09 -16.69 3.11
C SER A 85 -12.42 -15.96 4.41
N LYS A 86 -13.07 -16.67 5.36
CA LYS A 86 -13.33 -16.12 6.71
C LYS A 86 -12.06 -15.59 7.38
N LYS A 87 -10.96 -16.32 7.20
CA LYS A 87 -9.65 -15.97 7.76
C LYS A 87 -9.11 -14.67 7.17
N SER A 88 -9.12 -14.54 5.85
CA SER A 88 -8.64 -13.33 5.15
C SER A 88 -9.47 -12.10 5.52
N ARG A 89 -10.81 -12.22 5.51
CA ARG A 89 -11.69 -11.12 5.92
C ARG A 89 -11.40 -10.66 7.36
N ARG A 90 -11.12 -11.61 8.27
CA ARG A 90 -10.72 -11.24 9.63
C ARG A 90 -9.37 -10.52 9.66
N CYS A 91 -8.40 -10.93 8.84
CA CYS A 91 -7.12 -10.23 8.73
C CYS A 91 -7.31 -8.79 8.21
N LEU A 92 -8.09 -8.59 7.14
CA LEU A 92 -8.40 -7.26 6.61
C LEU A 92 -9.06 -6.36 7.67
N GLN A 93 -10.02 -6.91 8.42
CA GLN A 93 -10.66 -6.21 9.52
C GLN A 93 -9.65 -5.82 10.61
N MET A 94 -8.74 -6.73 11.01
CA MET A 94 -7.74 -6.45 12.04
C MET A 94 -6.76 -5.35 11.62
N ILE A 95 -6.33 -5.31 10.35
CA ILE A 95 -5.48 -4.24 9.82
C ILE A 95 -6.18 -2.88 10.02
N GLN A 96 -7.48 -2.81 9.71
CA GLN A 96 -8.28 -1.60 9.89
C GLN A 96 -8.50 -1.25 11.37
N GLU A 97 -8.73 -2.26 12.24
CA GLU A 97 -8.85 -2.07 13.69
C GLU A 97 -7.57 -1.49 14.31
N TYR A 98 -6.40 -1.73 13.69
CA TYR A 98 -5.13 -1.11 14.04
C TYR A 98 -4.93 0.30 13.47
N GLY A 99 -5.91 0.85 12.76
CA GLY A 99 -5.89 2.23 12.26
C GLY A 99 -5.32 2.40 10.85
N HIS A 100 -5.07 1.31 10.13
CA HIS A 100 -4.48 1.34 8.80
C HIS A 100 -5.53 1.23 7.69
N ALA A 101 -5.18 1.72 6.50
CA ALA A 101 -6.03 1.64 5.31
C ALA A 101 -5.75 0.37 4.49
N ILE A 102 -6.77 -0.08 3.75
CA ILE A 102 -6.63 -1.12 2.73
C ILE A 102 -6.59 -0.45 1.36
N GLY A 103 -5.61 -0.85 0.54
CA GLY A 103 -5.48 -0.46 -0.87
C GLY A 103 -5.59 -1.66 -1.80
N LEU A 104 -5.93 -1.42 -3.06
CA LEU A 104 -5.92 -2.46 -4.09
C LEU A 104 -4.50 -2.65 -4.65
N HIS A 105 -3.95 -3.86 -4.52
CA HIS A 105 -2.75 -4.29 -5.24
C HIS A 105 -3.17 -5.02 -6.50
N PHE A 106 -3.07 -4.35 -7.65
CA PHE A 106 -3.60 -4.89 -8.90
C PHE A 106 -2.48 -5.55 -9.71
N ASP A 107 -2.67 -6.81 -10.09
CA ASP A 107 -1.78 -7.56 -10.96
C ASP A 107 -2.42 -7.76 -12.33
N ASP A 108 -2.07 -6.92 -13.29
CA ASP A 108 -2.58 -6.95 -14.66
C ASP A 108 -2.19 -8.24 -15.41
N THR A 109 -1.13 -8.92 -14.99
CA THR A 109 -0.71 -10.19 -15.60
C THR A 109 -1.69 -11.36 -15.38
N GLN A 110 -2.68 -11.17 -14.50
CA GLN A 110 -3.75 -12.16 -14.26
C GLN A 110 -4.86 -12.12 -15.33
N TYR A 111 -4.81 -11.17 -16.26
CA TYR A 111 -5.84 -10.95 -17.26
C TYR A 111 -5.31 -11.06 -18.68
N GLU A 112 -6.09 -11.70 -19.56
CA GLU A 112 -5.83 -11.70 -21.01
C GLU A 112 -6.36 -10.39 -21.63
N ASN A 113 -5.67 -9.84 -22.62
CA ASN A 113 -6.04 -8.64 -23.38
C ASN A 113 -5.98 -7.30 -22.62
N ASP A 114 -5.02 -7.15 -21.72
CA ASP A 114 -4.81 -5.91 -20.95
C ASP A 114 -4.36 -4.68 -21.79
N ASP A 115 -4.08 -4.86 -23.07
CA ASP A 115 -3.77 -3.73 -23.99
C ASP A 115 -5.02 -2.89 -24.33
N ASN A 116 -6.22 -3.37 -23.96
CA ASN A 116 -7.46 -2.62 -24.13
C ASN A 116 -7.76 -1.80 -22.86
N PRO A 117 -7.73 -0.45 -22.89
CA PRO A 117 -7.97 0.39 -21.74
C PRO A 117 -9.33 0.17 -21.06
N ASP A 118 -10.38 -0.14 -21.84
CA ASP A 118 -11.71 -0.38 -21.28
C ASP A 118 -11.74 -1.71 -20.50
N ALA A 119 -11.10 -2.75 -21.05
CA ALA A 119 -10.99 -4.05 -20.37
C ALA A 119 -10.14 -3.93 -19.10
N PHE A 120 -9.06 -3.18 -19.15
CA PHE A 120 -8.21 -2.88 -17.99
C PHE A 120 -9.02 -2.18 -16.89
N CYS A 121 -9.72 -1.08 -17.20
CA CYS A 121 -10.56 -0.37 -16.24
C CYS A 121 -11.68 -1.26 -15.66
N ALA A 122 -12.28 -2.13 -16.46
CA ALA A 122 -13.30 -3.07 -16.02
C ALA A 122 -12.72 -4.11 -15.03
N ASN A 123 -11.51 -4.62 -15.27
CA ASN A 123 -10.82 -5.55 -14.38
C ASN A 123 -10.46 -4.88 -13.04
N VAL A 124 -9.92 -3.65 -13.08
CA VAL A 124 -9.66 -2.85 -11.86
C VAL A 124 -10.95 -2.64 -11.06
N THR A 125 -12.03 -2.21 -11.71
CA THR A 125 -13.32 -1.98 -11.07
C THR A 125 -13.87 -3.25 -10.41
N ARG A 126 -13.72 -4.39 -11.08
CA ARG A 126 -14.14 -5.68 -10.54
C ARG A 126 -13.35 -6.07 -9.29
N GLU A 127 -12.02 -5.99 -9.33
CA GLU A 127 -11.20 -6.33 -8.17
C GLU A 127 -11.42 -5.35 -7.01
N LEU A 128 -11.57 -4.05 -7.31
CA LEU A 128 -11.89 -3.04 -6.32
C LEU A 128 -13.19 -3.39 -5.58
N THR A 129 -14.24 -3.77 -6.31
CA THR A 129 -15.54 -4.16 -5.73
C THR A 129 -15.37 -5.38 -4.81
N LEU A 130 -14.67 -6.42 -5.28
CA LEU A 130 -14.42 -7.64 -4.52
C LEU A 130 -13.61 -7.36 -3.24
N LEU A 131 -12.60 -6.48 -3.32
CA LEU A 131 -11.80 -6.11 -2.15
C LEU A 131 -12.62 -5.32 -1.14
N GLN A 132 -13.41 -4.34 -1.59
CA GLN A 132 -14.29 -3.55 -0.72
C GLN A 132 -15.30 -4.43 0.02
N GLU A 133 -15.90 -5.40 -0.67
CA GLU A 133 -16.78 -6.39 -0.06
C GLU A 133 -16.05 -7.24 1.00
N ALA A 134 -14.85 -7.73 0.68
CA ALA A 134 -14.08 -8.57 1.59
C ALA A 134 -13.59 -7.79 2.82
N ALA A 135 -13.16 -6.54 2.65
CA ALA A 135 -12.68 -5.66 3.70
C ALA A 135 -13.83 -5.00 4.48
N ASN A 136 -15.03 -4.97 3.93
CA ASN A 136 -16.19 -4.20 4.42
C ASN A 136 -15.84 -2.72 4.66
N ALA A 137 -15.13 -2.11 3.69
CA ALA A 137 -14.65 -0.73 3.76
C ALA A 137 -14.47 -0.13 2.36
N THR A 138 -14.43 1.19 2.30
CA THR A 138 -14.05 1.92 1.08
C THR A 138 -12.54 1.79 0.85
N VAL A 139 -12.15 1.50 -0.38
CA VAL A 139 -10.75 1.49 -0.84
C VAL A 139 -10.55 2.70 -1.73
N THR A 140 -9.60 3.57 -1.36
CA THR A 140 -9.34 4.87 -2.02
C THR A 140 -8.02 4.91 -2.78
N SER A 141 -7.23 3.83 -2.75
CA SER A 141 -5.92 3.81 -3.40
C SER A 141 -5.63 2.50 -4.12
N ILE A 142 -4.89 2.61 -5.22
CA ILE A 142 -4.45 1.49 -6.05
C ILE A 142 -2.95 1.53 -6.28
N SER A 143 -2.31 0.37 -6.23
CA SER A 143 -0.92 0.14 -6.59
C SER A 143 -0.82 -1.03 -7.56
N MET A 144 -0.03 -0.88 -8.61
CA MET A 144 0.25 -1.98 -9.54
C MET A 144 1.29 -2.93 -8.93
N HIS A 145 1.03 -4.24 -9.00
CA HIS A 145 1.96 -5.27 -8.50
C HIS A 145 3.25 -5.30 -9.34
N ARG A 146 3.10 -5.18 -10.66
CA ARG A 146 4.21 -5.13 -11.63
C ARG A 146 3.92 -4.05 -12.66
N PRO A 147 4.18 -2.76 -12.32
CA PRO A 147 3.82 -1.66 -13.20
C PRO A 147 4.54 -1.79 -14.54
N ARG A 148 3.78 -1.76 -15.64
CA ARG A 148 4.34 -1.67 -16.98
C ARG A 148 4.92 -0.26 -17.17
N PRO A 149 5.96 -0.09 -18.04
CA PRO A 149 6.55 1.23 -18.29
C PRO A 149 5.53 2.30 -18.68
N GLU A 150 4.51 1.91 -19.46
CA GLU A 150 3.45 2.81 -19.92
C GLU A 150 2.63 3.42 -18.74
N PHE A 151 2.51 2.71 -17.60
CA PHE A 151 1.87 3.26 -16.41
C PHE A 151 2.75 4.26 -15.66
N LEU A 152 4.05 4.04 -15.66
CA LEU A 152 5.01 4.94 -15.00
C LEU A 152 5.18 6.26 -15.75
N ASP A 153 4.96 6.25 -17.07
CA ASP A 153 5.20 7.39 -17.94
C ASP A 153 3.91 8.18 -18.29
N SER A 154 2.72 7.65 -17.96
CA SER A 154 1.45 8.18 -18.50
C SER A 154 0.61 9.02 -17.53
N ASP A 155 0.99 9.15 -16.27
CA ASP A 155 0.14 9.76 -15.21
C ASP A 155 -1.32 9.29 -15.28
N PHE A 156 -1.52 7.98 -15.47
CA PHE A 156 -2.84 7.39 -15.64
C PHE A 156 -3.69 7.60 -14.38
N GLN A 157 -4.89 8.16 -14.58
CA GLN A 157 -5.80 8.47 -13.48
C GLN A 157 -6.94 7.45 -13.39
N PHE A 158 -7.19 6.93 -12.20
CA PHE A 158 -8.37 6.13 -11.91
C PHE A 158 -9.44 7.01 -11.27
N PRO A 159 -10.71 6.95 -11.72
CA PRO A 159 -11.78 7.70 -11.07
C PRO A 159 -11.92 7.33 -9.59
N ASN A 160 -11.83 8.32 -8.70
CA ASN A 160 -11.98 8.18 -7.26
C ASN A 160 -10.95 7.26 -6.56
N LEU A 161 -9.79 7.02 -7.19
CA LEU A 161 -8.69 6.28 -6.59
C LEU A 161 -7.38 7.05 -6.72
N HIS A 162 -6.62 7.10 -5.66
CA HIS A 162 -5.23 7.55 -5.70
C HIS A 162 -4.37 6.48 -6.37
N ASN A 163 -3.89 6.78 -7.57
CA ASN A 163 -2.88 5.94 -8.24
C ASN A 163 -1.50 6.22 -7.63
N THR A 164 -0.90 5.23 -6.97
CA THR A 164 0.42 5.39 -6.33
C THR A 164 1.57 5.62 -7.32
N TYR A 165 1.32 5.48 -8.62
CA TYR A 165 2.24 5.77 -9.70
C TYR A 165 1.88 7.05 -10.47
N SER A 166 0.90 7.85 -10.00
CA SER A 166 0.64 9.17 -10.55
C SER A 166 1.86 10.10 -10.35
N ASP A 167 1.93 11.17 -11.13
CA ASP A 167 3.04 12.14 -11.06
C ASP A 167 3.28 12.66 -9.64
N VAL A 168 2.20 12.93 -8.89
CA VAL A 168 2.29 13.39 -7.50
C VAL A 168 3.06 12.40 -6.65
N PHE A 169 2.67 11.13 -6.65
CA PHE A 169 3.25 10.14 -5.73
C PHE A 169 4.53 9.51 -6.25
N TYR A 170 4.73 9.44 -7.56
CA TYR A 170 5.89 8.78 -8.15
C TYR A 170 7.06 9.73 -8.40
N ASN A 171 6.81 10.97 -8.86
CA ASN A 171 7.86 11.91 -9.23
C ASN A 171 8.12 12.98 -8.15
N GLN A 172 7.08 13.43 -7.43
CA GLN A 172 7.23 14.51 -6.44
C GLN A 172 7.64 13.99 -5.06
N PHE A 173 7.20 12.78 -4.68
CA PHE A 173 7.66 12.12 -3.46
C PHE A 173 9.02 11.42 -3.68
N LYS A 174 9.88 11.46 -2.66
CA LYS A 174 11.12 10.67 -2.65
C LYS A 174 10.85 9.27 -2.12
N TYR A 175 11.10 8.27 -2.94
CA TYR A 175 11.00 6.87 -2.51
C TYR A 175 12.18 6.47 -1.63
N LEU A 176 11.88 5.93 -0.45
CA LEU A 176 12.81 5.14 0.34
C LEU A 176 12.47 3.66 0.08
N ASN A 177 13.15 3.05 -0.87
CA ASN A 177 13.01 1.63 -1.16
C ASN A 177 14.01 0.82 -0.33
N TRP A 178 13.51 -0.19 0.38
CA TRP A 178 14.33 -1.27 0.88
C TRP A 178 14.52 -2.30 -0.22
N THR A 179 15.60 -2.22 -0.92
CA THR A 179 16.04 -3.31 -1.78
C THR A 179 17.06 -4.14 -1.02
N ILE A 180 16.73 -5.41 -0.77
CA ILE A 180 17.73 -6.41 -0.37
C ILE A 180 18.66 -6.56 -1.58
N LYS A 181 19.91 -6.15 -1.44
CA LYS A 181 20.98 -6.54 -2.37
C LYS A 181 21.57 -7.85 -1.90
#